data_de885194fdfb109e0437cc631b63db29
#
_entry.id   de885194fdfb109e0437cc631b63db29
#
_cell.length_a   1.000
_cell.length_b   1.000
_cell.length_c   1.000
_cell.angle_alpha   90.00
_cell.angle_beta   90.00
_cell.angle_gamma   90.00
#
_symmetry.space_group_name_H-M   'P 1'
#
loop_
_entity.id
_entity.type
_entity.pdbx_description
1 polymer ?
#
loop_
_entity_poly.entity_id
_entity_poly.type
_entity_poly.pdbx_seq_one_letter_code
_entity_poly.pdbx_strand_id
1 'polypeptide(L)'
;MVALDKKRELIKDYSARVIETIREQAATGPRTYGFEYEFLPETPLSLDIMEEIYKFLPSCGFVPEGDRFISSSGVYLTFEPGGQIEYHSTPMPGWEEGRFRETISLFGDTNRAILKNVGVNYLGVGYLPGRGEAPLCLTSKRYRNLHARMKHSGTRGREMMKGTASIHLHVGIRHVHELVPLFLRFCELSSSQGFGMSPDRRDIWNNTDPGRCGNAVCRDGKFANPEELTQSLVQFAVEADTIKENTPFIEKREVSFDEFFYHLTTIFTDVRLNLKRNTVEMRTLDSMQPDRFEEKWRQFILTLQEV
;
A
#
# COMPACT_ATOMS: atom_id res chain seq x y z
N MET A 1 35.97 -2.94 7.17
CA MET A 1 36.17 -1.70 6.41
C MET A 1 35.58 -1.80 5.00
N VAL A 2 36.07 -2.66 4.12
CA VAL A 2 35.60 -2.82 2.72
C VAL A 2 34.09 -3.09 2.59
N ALA A 3 33.49 -3.91 3.46
CA ALA A 3 32.04 -4.20 3.41
C ALA A 3 31.17 -3.01 3.83
N LEU A 4 31.67 -2.17 4.75
CA LEU A 4 30.95 -0.98 5.21
C LEU A 4 30.96 0.13 4.14
N ASP A 5 32.07 0.24 3.41
CA ASP A 5 32.21 1.22 2.32
C ASP A 5 31.30 0.85 1.14
N LYS A 6 31.26 -0.44 0.75
CA LYS A 6 30.33 -0.93 -0.28
C LYS A 6 28.87 -0.68 0.09
N LYS A 7 28.50 -0.88 1.36
CA LYS A 7 27.13 -0.61 1.83
C LYS A 7 26.76 0.87 1.65
N ARG A 8 27.66 1.78 2.07
CA ARG A 8 27.44 3.23 1.93
C ARG A 8 27.32 3.65 0.48
N GLU A 9 28.17 3.12 -0.39
CA GLU A 9 28.11 3.40 -1.84
C GLU A 9 26.80 2.93 -2.44
N LEU A 10 26.32 1.72 -2.13
CA LEU A 10 25.05 1.21 -2.62
C LEU A 10 23.86 2.08 -2.18
N ILE A 11 23.81 2.45 -0.89
CA ILE A 11 22.76 3.32 -0.36
C ILE A 11 22.77 4.67 -1.09
N LYS A 12 23.96 5.24 -1.30
CA LYS A 12 24.11 6.53 -2.00
C LYS A 12 23.66 6.43 -3.47
N ASP A 13 24.09 5.38 -4.17
CA ASP A 13 23.70 5.16 -5.58
C ASP A 13 22.19 4.99 -5.72
N TYR A 14 21.59 4.11 -4.92
CA TYR A 14 20.16 3.86 -4.99
C TYR A 14 19.32 5.07 -4.55
N SER A 15 19.78 5.84 -3.58
CA SER A 15 19.12 7.08 -3.19
C SER A 15 19.14 8.13 -4.31
N ALA A 16 20.25 8.26 -5.01
CA ALA A 16 20.35 9.15 -6.17
C ALA A 16 19.39 8.71 -7.29
N ARG A 17 19.29 7.40 -7.55
CA ARG A 17 18.37 6.84 -8.56
C ARG A 17 16.91 7.00 -8.16
N VAL A 18 16.57 6.87 -6.87
CA VAL A 18 15.22 7.17 -6.37
C VAL A 18 14.86 8.63 -6.63
N ILE A 19 15.75 9.56 -6.33
CA ILE A 19 15.53 10.99 -6.59
C ILE A 19 15.38 11.27 -8.09
N GLU A 20 16.20 10.63 -8.92
CA GLU A 20 16.10 10.77 -10.37
C GLU A 20 14.77 10.24 -10.90
N THR A 21 14.34 9.06 -10.45
CA THR A 21 13.02 8.49 -10.78
C THR A 21 11.88 9.47 -10.43
N ILE A 22 11.95 10.11 -9.26
CA ILE A 22 10.96 11.12 -8.86
C ILE A 22 10.99 12.33 -9.79
N ARG A 23 12.17 12.80 -10.20
CA ARG A 23 12.32 13.95 -11.13
C ARG A 23 11.77 13.62 -12.51
N GLU A 24 12.09 12.44 -13.05
CA GLU A 24 11.63 12.02 -14.38
C GLU A 24 10.11 11.87 -14.45
N GLN A 25 9.47 11.48 -13.33
CA GLN A 25 8.03 11.29 -13.23
C GLN A 25 7.29 12.54 -12.73
N ALA A 26 8.01 13.63 -12.45
CA ALA A 26 7.42 14.87 -11.94
C ALA A 26 6.36 15.41 -12.92
N ALA A 27 5.13 15.56 -12.44
CA ALA A 27 4.00 16.04 -13.24
C ALA A 27 3.90 17.56 -13.18
N THR A 28 3.71 18.17 -14.35
CA THR A 28 3.32 19.59 -14.43
C THR A 28 1.81 19.71 -14.23
N GLY A 29 1.35 20.54 -13.32
CA GLY A 29 -0.08 20.75 -13.06
C GLY A 29 -0.46 20.77 -11.58
N PRO A 30 -1.75 20.75 -11.27
CA PRO A 30 -2.22 20.71 -9.89
C PRO A 30 -1.78 19.41 -9.19
N ARG A 31 -1.57 19.49 -7.88
CA ARG A 31 -1.29 18.31 -7.07
C ARG A 31 -2.46 17.34 -7.14
N THR A 32 -2.17 16.07 -7.34
CA THR A 32 -3.18 15.02 -7.41
C THR A 32 -3.21 14.19 -6.13
N TYR A 33 -4.39 13.71 -5.81
CA TYR A 33 -4.68 12.86 -4.67
C TYR A 33 -5.36 11.59 -5.17
N GLY A 34 -5.12 10.47 -4.49
CA GLY A 34 -5.74 9.19 -4.82
C GLY A 34 -5.88 8.31 -3.59
N PHE A 35 -6.62 7.24 -3.72
CA PHE A 35 -6.73 6.23 -2.68
C PHE A 35 -6.88 4.83 -3.25
N GLU A 36 -6.40 3.85 -2.49
CA GLU A 36 -6.67 2.43 -2.63
C GLU A 36 -7.61 2.04 -1.48
N TYR A 37 -8.69 1.34 -1.77
CA TYR A 37 -9.72 1.03 -0.81
C TYR A 37 -9.93 -0.49 -0.75
N GLU A 38 -9.49 -1.10 0.35
CA GLU A 38 -9.64 -2.52 0.58
C GLU A 38 -10.93 -2.83 1.36
N PHE A 39 -11.58 -3.95 1.03
CA PHE A 39 -12.68 -4.52 1.80
C PHE A 39 -12.39 -5.99 2.10
N LEU A 40 -12.70 -6.40 3.34
CA LEU A 40 -12.53 -7.80 3.77
C LEU A 40 -13.76 -8.63 3.42
N PRO A 41 -13.59 -9.85 2.87
CA PRO A 41 -14.71 -10.78 2.78
C PRO A 41 -15.14 -11.19 4.19
N GLU A 42 -16.46 -11.23 4.46
CA GLU A 42 -17.02 -11.59 5.78
C GLU A 42 -16.63 -13.00 6.22
N THR A 43 -16.48 -13.91 5.27
CA THR A 43 -15.98 -15.28 5.49
C THR A 43 -14.74 -15.55 4.65
N PRO A 44 -13.82 -16.45 5.06
CA PRO A 44 -12.69 -16.87 4.24
C PRO A 44 -13.16 -17.40 2.88
N LEU A 45 -12.47 -16.98 1.81
CA LEU A 45 -12.80 -17.43 0.46
C LEU A 45 -11.98 -18.64 0.06
N SER A 46 -12.58 -19.54 -0.71
CA SER A 46 -11.88 -20.59 -1.45
C SER A 46 -11.40 -20.09 -2.80
N LEU A 47 -10.51 -20.83 -3.46
CA LEU A 47 -10.07 -20.50 -4.83
C LEU A 47 -11.23 -20.58 -5.84
N ASP A 48 -12.16 -21.50 -5.64
CA ASP A 48 -13.34 -21.65 -6.52
C ASP A 48 -14.23 -20.41 -6.44
N ILE A 49 -14.49 -19.89 -5.23
CA ILE A 49 -15.24 -18.63 -5.05
C ILE A 49 -14.51 -17.45 -5.66
N MET A 50 -13.18 -17.39 -5.53
CA MET A 50 -12.39 -16.35 -6.20
C MET A 50 -12.55 -16.40 -7.72
N GLU A 51 -12.54 -17.59 -8.30
CA GLU A 51 -12.76 -17.77 -9.74
C GLU A 51 -14.17 -17.34 -10.17
N GLU A 52 -15.18 -17.62 -9.36
CA GLU A 52 -16.55 -17.13 -9.61
C GLU A 52 -16.62 -15.59 -9.59
N ILE A 53 -15.98 -14.96 -8.62
CA ILE A 53 -15.87 -13.48 -8.58
C ILE A 53 -15.21 -12.97 -9.85
N TYR A 54 -14.07 -13.54 -10.26
CA TYR A 54 -13.35 -13.09 -11.48
C TYR A 54 -14.22 -13.20 -12.74
N LYS A 55 -15.00 -14.30 -12.88
CA LYS A 55 -15.94 -14.50 -13.99
C LYS A 55 -17.11 -13.51 -13.94
N PHE A 56 -17.50 -13.05 -12.75
CA PHE A 56 -18.62 -12.16 -12.54
C PHE A 56 -18.28 -10.68 -12.76
N LEU A 57 -17.06 -10.23 -12.45
CA LEU A 57 -16.63 -8.82 -12.51
C LEU A 57 -16.92 -8.12 -13.86
N PRO A 58 -16.81 -8.77 -15.03
CA PRO A 58 -17.19 -8.13 -16.30
C PRO A 58 -18.65 -7.66 -16.36
N SER A 59 -19.57 -8.34 -15.68
CA SER A 59 -20.96 -7.91 -15.58
C SER A 59 -21.16 -6.66 -14.71
N CYS A 60 -20.16 -6.33 -13.87
CA CYS A 60 -20.09 -5.09 -13.10
C CYS A 60 -19.36 -3.96 -13.84
N GLY A 61 -18.98 -4.17 -15.11
CA GLY A 61 -18.26 -3.19 -15.92
C GLY A 61 -16.74 -3.16 -15.71
N PHE A 62 -16.17 -4.18 -15.04
CA PHE A 62 -14.74 -4.33 -14.86
C PHE A 62 -14.16 -5.37 -15.84
N VAL A 63 -13.38 -4.95 -16.82
CA VAL A 63 -12.74 -5.82 -17.82
C VAL A 63 -11.36 -6.27 -17.34
N PRO A 64 -10.96 -7.55 -17.52
CA PRO A 64 -9.64 -8.01 -17.13
C PRO A 64 -8.54 -7.35 -17.97
N GLU A 65 -7.48 -6.89 -17.31
CA GLU A 65 -6.27 -6.31 -17.90
C GLU A 65 -5.03 -6.77 -17.13
N GLY A 66 -4.37 -7.82 -17.60
CA GLY A 66 -3.24 -8.43 -16.91
C GLY A 66 -3.65 -9.06 -15.57
N ASP A 67 -3.11 -8.54 -14.47
CA ASP A 67 -3.36 -8.99 -13.09
C ASP A 67 -4.44 -8.16 -12.35
N ARG A 68 -5.12 -7.27 -13.07
CA ARG A 68 -6.15 -6.38 -12.54
C ARG A 68 -7.41 -6.37 -13.43
N PHE A 69 -8.46 -5.73 -12.93
CA PHE A 69 -9.67 -5.42 -13.67
C PHE A 69 -9.85 -3.92 -13.76
N ILE A 70 -10.24 -3.39 -14.91
CA ILE A 70 -10.38 -1.94 -15.14
C ILE A 70 -11.82 -1.60 -15.58
N SER A 71 -12.37 -0.52 -15.02
CA SER A 71 -13.65 0.05 -15.44
C SER A 71 -13.46 1.08 -16.56
N SER A 72 -14.54 1.43 -17.25
CA SER A 72 -14.55 2.51 -18.25
C SER A 72 -14.19 3.88 -17.69
N SER A 73 -14.35 4.12 -16.38
CA SER A 73 -13.93 5.35 -15.70
C SER A 73 -12.45 5.39 -15.33
N GLY A 74 -11.69 4.33 -15.62
CA GLY A 74 -10.28 4.20 -15.27
C GLY A 74 -10.01 3.76 -13.82
N VAL A 75 -11.04 3.54 -13.02
CA VAL A 75 -10.93 2.86 -11.73
C VAL A 75 -10.52 1.41 -11.99
N TYR A 76 -9.53 0.90 -11.29
CA TYR A 76 -9.19 -0.50 -11.39
C TYR A 76 -9.30 -1.23 -10.05
N LEU A 77 -9.37 -2.55 -10.13
CA LEU A 77 -9.61 -3.44 -9.03
C LEU A 77 -8.54 -4.53 -9.04
N THR A 78 -8.02 -4.84 -7.87
CA THR A 78 -7.10 -5.96 -7.60
C THR A 78 -7.61 -6.77 -6.41
N PHE A 79 -6.95 -7.88 -6.14
CA PHE A 79 -7.21 -8.69 -4.97
C PHE A 79 -5.96 -8.85 -4.12
N GLU A 80 -6.17 -9.04 -2.84
CA GLU A 80 -5.14 -9.27 -1.84
C GLU A 80 -5.14 -10.74 -1.37
N PRO A 81 -4.06 -11.21 -0.68
CA PRO A 81 -3.85 -12.62 -0.35
C PRO A 81 -4.98 -13.35 0.38
N GLY A 82 -5.80 -12.65 1.16
CA GLY A 82 -6.95 -13.23 1.87
C GLY A 82 -8.27 -13.12 1.11
N GLY A 83 -8.22 -12.69 -0.16
CA GLY A 83 -9.41 -12.44 -0.98
C GLY A 83 -10.02 -11.05 -0.73
N GLN A 84 -9.29 -10.14 -0.04
CA GLN A 84 -9.72 -8.75 0.05
C GLN A 84 -9.82 -8.17 -1.36
N ILE A 85 -10.90 -7.44 -1.63
CA ILE A 85 -11.07 -6.66 -2.84
C ILE A 85 -10.49 -5.27 -2.62
N GLU A 86 -9.62 -4.83 -3.52
CA GLU A 86 -8.96 -3.54 -3.45
C GLU A 86 -9.30 -2.72 -4.69
N TYR A 87 -9.93 -1.58 -4.49
CA TYR A 87 -10.26 -0.62 -5.53
C TYR A 87 -9.26 0.53 -5.53
N HIS A 88 -8.83 0.95 -6.72
CA HIS A 88 -7.88 2.04 -6.90
C HIS A 88 -8.56 3.19 -7.63
N SER A 89 -8.66 4.34 -6.96
CA SER A 89 -9.21 5.55 -7.58
C SER A 89 -8.32 6.06 -8.71
N THR A 90 -8.91 6.78 -9.65
CA THR A 90 -8.14 7.65 -10.53
C THR A 90 -7.60 8.87 -9.75
N PRO A 91 -6.46 9.46 -10.13
CA PRO A 91 -5.95 10.67 -9.50
C PRO A 91 -6.93 11.85 -9.62
N MET A 92 -7.17 12.59 -8.54
CA MET A 92 -8.06 13.75 -8.46
C MET A 92 -7.24 15.01 -8.12
N PRO A 93 -7.40 16.14 -8.84
CA PRO A 93 -6.70 17.39 -8.54
C PRO A 93 -7.43 18.16 -7.41
N GLY A 94 -7.37 17.67 -6.17
CA GLY A 94 -8.04 18.27 -5.02
C GLY A 94 -9.38 17.61 -4.69
N TRP A 95 -10.25 18.38 -4.02
CA TRP A 95 -11.59 17.93 -3.68
C TRP A 95 -12.54 18.02 -4.87
N GLU A 96 -12.84 16.90 -5.48
CA GLU A 96 -13.82 16.75 -6.56
C GLU A 96 -14.99 15.88 -6.07
N GLU A 97 -15.97 16.51 -5.43
CA GLU A 97 -17.09 15.81 -4.76
C GLU A 97 -17.83 14.85 -5.69
N GLY A 98 -18.17 15.29 -6.90
CA GLY A 98 -18.90 14.47 -7.88
C GLY A 98 -18.11 13.21 -8.24
N ARG A 99 -16.86 13.38 -8.62
CA ARG A 99 -15.98 12.27 -9.00
C ARG A 99 -15.68 11.32 -7.83
N PHE A 100 -15.50 11.88 -6.62
CA PHE A 100 -15.35 11.06 -5.42
C PHE A 100 -16.59 10.18 -5.19
N ARG A 101 -17.80 10.79 -5.22
CA ARG A 101 -19.06 10.07 -5.01
C ARG A 101 -19.34 9.02 -6.08
N GLU A 102 -19.07 9.31 -7.35
CA GLU A 102 -19.15 8.34 -8.44
C GLU A 102 -18.21 7.15 -8.21
N THR A 103 -16.97 7.42 -7.80
CA THR A 103 -15.98 6.39 -7.49
C THR A 103 -16.43 5.50 -6.34
N ILE A 104 -16.89 6.09 -5.24
CA ILE A 104 -17.38 5.35 -4.06
C ILE A 104 -18.66 4.58 -4.36
N SER A 105 -19.57 5.16 -5.17
CA SER A 105 -20.77 4.46 -5.61
C SER A 105 -20.45 3.21 -6.43
N LEU A 106 -19.48 3.30 -7.35
CA LEU A 106 -19.01 2.15 -8.12
C LEU A 106 -18.51 1.02 -7.22
N PHE A 107 -17.78 1.31 -6.14
CA PHE A 107 -17.33 0.30 -5.18
C PHE A 107 -18.49 -0.37 -4.48
N GLY A 108 -19.43 0.44 -3.95
CA GLY A 108 -20.62 -0.05 -3.27
C GLY A 108 -21.54 -0.88 -4.17
N ASP A 109 -21.74 -0.45 -5.41
CA ASP A 109 -22.57 -1.16 -6.40
C ASP A 109 -21.95 -2.50 -6.77
N THR A 110 -20.63 -2.53 -6.98
CA THR A 110 -19.89 -3.75 -7.30
C THR A 110 -19.96 -4.75 -6.13
N ASN A 111 -19.70 -4.30 -4.89
CA ASN A 111 -19.78 -5.17 -3.72
C ASN A 111 -21.20 -5.71 -3.49
N ARG A 112 -22.25 -4.90 -3.69
CA ARG A 112 -23.65 -5.35 -3.65
C ARG A 112 -23.98 -6.37 -4.74
N ALA A 113 -23.45 -6.16 -5.95
CA ALA A 113 -23.65 -7.09 -7.06
C ALA A 113 -22.95 -8.43 -6.80
N ILE A 114 -21.72 -8.43 -6.25
CA ILE A 114 -21.01 -9.65 -5.85
C ILE A 114 -21.78 -10.38 -4.75
N LEU A 115 -22.26 -9.68 -3.72
CA LEU A 115 -23.07 -10.28 -2.67
C LEU A 115 -24.32 -10.95 -3.25
N LYS A 116 -25.04 -10.27 -4.14
CA LYS A 116 -26.30 -10.78 -4.72
C LYS A 116 -26.09 -12.02 -5.61
N ASN A 117 -25.00 -12.08 -6.38
CA ASN A 117 -24.83 -13.07 -7.44
C ASN A 117 -23.82 -14.18 -7.11
N VAL A 118 -22.84 -13.89 -6.24
CA VAL A 118 -21.78 -14.84 -5.82
C VAL A 118 -21.93 -15.21 -4.34
N GLY A 119 -22.69 -14.46 -3.56
CA GLY A 119 -22.91 -14.71 -2.13
C GLY A 119 -21.77 -14.23 -1.22
N VAL A 120 -20.83 -13.42 -1.71
CA VAL A 120 -19.71 -12.91 -0.93
C VAL A 120 -20.03 -11.50 -0.44
N ASN A 121 -20.07 -11.33 0.89
CA ASN A 121 -20.23 -10.04 1.53
C ASN A 121 -18.87 -9.41 1.83
N TYR A 122 -18.60 -8.20 1.30
CA TYR A 122 -17.38 -7.43 1.54
C TYR A 122 -17.63 -6.33 2.57
N LEU A 123 -16.84 -6.33 3.65
CA LEU A 123 -16.98 -5.43 4.79
C LEU A 123 -15.92 -4.33 4.76
N GLY A 124 -16.33 -3.09 4.97
CA GLY A 124 -15.43 -1.96 5.26
C GLY A 124 -15.05 -1.97 6.74
N VAL A 125 -14.05 -2.75 7.11
CA VAL A 125 -13.50 -2.87 8.46
C VAL A 125 -11.99 -3.07 8.40
N GLY A 126 -11.24 -2.53 9.36
CA GLY A 126 -9.77 -2.60 9.37
C GLY A 126 -9.22 -3.99 9.69
N TYR A 127 -10.00 -4.83 10.38
CA TYR A 127 -9.53 -6.15 10.82
C TYR A 127 -10.69 -7.12 11.08
N LEU A 128 -10.48 -8.39 10.71
CA LEU A 128 -11.31 -9.52 11.08
C LEU A 128 -10.44 -10.62 11.72
N PRO A 129 -10.71 -11.03 12.96
CA PRO A 129 -9.92 -12.02 13.67
C PRO A 129 -10.04 -13.44 13.06
N GLY A 130 -9.07 -14.31 13.39
CA GLY A 130 -9.10 -15.71 13.01
C GLY A 130 -8.72 -16.01 11.55
N ARG A 131 -8.19 -15.02 10.82
CA ARG A 131 -7.83 -15.19 9.39
C ARG A 131 -6.45 -15.78 9.13
N GLY A 132 -5.62 -15.95 10.16
CA GLY A 132 -4.26 -16.50 10.01
C GLY A 132 -4.22 -17.82 9.24
N GLU A 133 -5.19 -18.70 9.45
CA GLU A 133 -5.30 -20.03 8.78
C GLU A 133 -6.25 -20.04 7.56
N ALA A 134 -6.82 -18.89 7.18
CA ALA A 134 -7.62 -18.78 5.96
C ALA A 134 -6.81 -19.19 4.71
N PRO A 135 -7.45 -19.65 3.62
CA PRO A 135 -6.78 -19.95 2.37
C PRO A 135 -5.98 -18.75 1.83
N LEU A 136 -4.92 -19.03 1.07
CA LEU A 136 -4.20 -18.05 0.30
C LEU A 136 -4.86 -17.92 -1.07
N CYS A 137 -5.57 -16.81 -1.30
CA CYS A 137 -6.33 -16.60 -2.54
C CYS A 137 -5.44 -16.22 -3.73
N LEU A 138 -4.26 -15.61 -3.49
CA LEU A 138 -3.29 -15.28 -4.52
C LEU A 138 -2.11 -16.25 -4.48
N THR A 139 -2.01 -17.11 -5.50
CA THR A 139 -1.07 -18.25 -5.53
C THR A 139 0.16 -18.04 -6.40
N SER A 140 0.46 -16.80 -6.84
CA SER A 140 1.70 -16.51 -7.56
C SER A 140 2.94 -16.78 -6.69
N LYS A 141 4.10 -16.95 -7.33
CA LYS A 141 5.37 -17.21 -6.61
C LYS A 141 5.68 -16.12 -5.57
N ARG A 142 5.37 -14.85 -5.90
CA ARG A 142 5.53 -13.71 -4.98
C ARG A 142 4.74 -13.93 -3.69
N TYR A 143 3.44 -14.20 -3.80
CA TYR A 143 2.55 -14.33 -2.64
C TYR A 143 2.83 -15.59 -1.82
N ARG A 144 3.22 -16.71 -2.47
CA ARG A 144 3.69 -17.89 -1.74
C ARG A 144 4.95 -17.63 -0.92
N ASN A 145 5.95 -16.94 -1.51
CA ASN A 145 7.17 -16.57 -0.79
C ASN A 145 6.86 -15.60 0.37
N LEU A 146 6.04 -14.60 0.13
CA LEU A 146 5.63 -13.64 1.15
C LEU A 146 4.88 -14.35 2.31
N HIS A 147 3.94 -15.23 1.99
CA HIS A 147 3.20 -16.00 3.00
C HIS A 147 4.12 -16.93 3.81
N ALA A 148 5.11 -17.56 3.17
CA ALA A 148 6.12 -18.35 3.86
C ALA A 148 6.98 -17.47 4.78
N ARG A 149 7.44 -16.30 4.30
CA ARG A 149 8.18 -15.31 5.09
C ARG A 149 7.37 -14.87 6.31
N MET A 150 6.11 -14.47 6.13
CA MET A 150 5.24 -13.97 7.19
C MET A 150 4.87 -15.02 8.24
N LYS A 151 5.11 -16.30 7.96
CA LYS A 151 5.00 -17.36 8.97
C LYS A 151 6.14 -17.34 9.98
N HIS A 152 7.33 -16.86 9.59
CA HIS A 152 8.56 -17.00 10.36
C HIS A 152 9.11 -15.68 10.92
N SER A 153 8.75 -14.54 10.28
CA SER A 153 9.31 -13.23 10.65
C SER A 153 8.66 -12.59 11.87
N GLY A 154 7.47 -13.05 12.24
CA GLY A 154 6.71 -12.58 13.41
C GLY A 154 5.60 -13.54 13.74
N THR A 155 4.80 -13.20 14.75
CA THR A 155 3.73 -14.08 15.25
C THR A 155 2.40 -13.89 14.51
N ARG A 156 2.16 -12.72 13.90
CA ARG A 156 0.88 -12.31 13.31
C ARG A 156 0.92 -12.00 11.80
N GLY A 157 2.03 -12.32 11.11
CA GLY A 157 2.21 -11.95 9.71
C GLY A 157 1.18 -12.57 8.75
N ARG A 158 0.75 -13.81 8.97
CA ARG A 158 -0.31 -14.44 8.17
C ARG A 158 -1.67 -13.78 8.39
N GLU A 159 -1.93 -13.34 9.60
CA GLU A 159 -3.15 -12.63 9.95
C GLU A 159 -3.16 -11.24 9.31
N MET A 160 -2.03 -10.54 9.31
CA MET A 160 -1.85 -9.29 8.57
C MET A 160 -2.21 -9.47 7.09
N MET A 161 -1.65 -10.48 6.43
CA MET A 161 -1.88 -10.70 5.00
C MET A 161 -3.33 -11.00 4.63
N LYS A 162 -4.11 -11.62 5.53
CA LYS A 162 -5.40 -12.21 5.18
C LYS A 162 -6.58 -11.69 6.00
N GLY A 163 -6.31 -10.94 7.07
CA GLY A 163 -7.32 -10.48 8.02
C GLY A 163 -7.37 -8.98 8.22
N THR A 164 -6.50 -8.22 7.58
CA THR A 164 -6.52 -6.75 7.65
C THR A 164 -6.92 -6.12 6.33
N ALA A 165 -7.53 -4.94 6.41
CA ALA A 165 -7.80 -4.08 5.26
C ALA A 165 -7.63 -2.61 5.64
N SER A 166 -7.19 -1.81 4.68
CA SER A 166 -6.86 -0.41 4.85
C SER A 166 -7.42 0.45 3.73
N ILE A 167 -7.38 1.75 3.96
CA ILE A 167 -7.48 2.74 2.89
C ILE A 167 -6.11 3.38 2.78
N HIS A 168 -5.41 3.14 1.66
CA HIS A 168 -4.14 3.81 1.40
C HIS A 168 -4.42 5.17 0.78
N LEU A 169 -3.83 6.22 1.34
CA LEU A 169 -4.00 7.59 0.86
C LEU A 169 -2.73 8.04 0.15
N HIS A 170 -2.88 8.58 -1.05
CA HIS A 170 -1.79 8.99 -1.91
C HIS A 170 -1.80 10.47 -2.21
N VAL A 171 -0.62 11.08 -2.26
CA VAL A 171 -0.41 12.42 -2.82
C VAL A 171 0.68 12.40 -3.87
N GLY A 172 0.43 12.98 -5.03
CA GLY A 172 1.39 13.10 -6.12
C GLY A 172 2.54 14.04 -5.75
N ILE A 173 3.77 13.64 -6.08
CA ILE A 173 4.99 14.45 -5.91
C ILE A 173 5.20 15.21 -7.22
N ARG A 174 5.14 16.56 -7.17
CA ARG A 174 5.37 17.42 -8.34
C ARG A 174 6.83 17.82 -8.48
N HIS A 175 7.50 17.99 -7.33
CA HIS A 175 8.90 18.40 -7.27
C HIS A 175 9.62 17.71 -6.12
N VAL A 176 10.90 17.39 -6.31
CA VAL A 176 11.71 16.70 -5.30
C VAL A 176 11.76 17.46 -3.97
N HIS A 177 11.75 18.79 -4.00
CA HIS A 177 11.78 19.60 -2.76
C HIS A 177 10.52 19.45 -1.90
N GLU A 178 9.38 18.98 -2.47
CA GLU A 178 8.15 18.70 -1.71
C GLU A 178 8.26 17.40 -0.90
N LEU A 179 9.24 16.56 -1.21
CA LEU A 179 9.32 15.21 -0.67
C LEU A 179 9.39 15.16 0.85
N VAL A 180 10.29 15.97 1.43
CA VAL A 180 10.46 16.00 2.90
C VAL A 180 9.20 16.50 3.61
N PRO A 181 8.67 17.71 3.28
CA PRO A 181 7.49 18.21 3.97
C PRO A 181 6.28 17.29 3.79
N LEU A 182 6.06 16.71 2.61
CA LEU A 182 4.98 15.74 2.40
C LEU A 182 5.18 14.47 3.23
N PHE A 183 6.37 13.90 3.23
CA PHE A 183 6.65 12.68 3.97
C PHE A 183 6.46 12.88 5.48
N LEU A 184 6.99 13.97 6.04
CA LEU A 184 6.82 14.29 7.46
C LEU A 184 5.36 14.54 7.81
N ARG A 185 4.61 15.23 6.95
CA ARG A 185 3.18 15.45 7.17
C ARG A 185 2.40 14.13 7.18
N PHE A 186 2.75 13.19 6.32
CA PHE A 186 2.18 11.84 6.32
C PHE A 186 2.53 11.06 7.58
N CYS A 187 3.77 11.19 8.08
CA CYS A 187 4.16 10.58 9.36
C CYS A 187 3.35 11.11 10.55
N GLU A 188 3.10 12.42 10.60
CA GLU A 188 2.22 13.03 11.60
C GLU A 188 0.79 12.50 11.51
N LEU A 189 0.21 12.50 10.30
CA LEU A 189 -1.13 11.98 10.05
C LEU A 189 -1.24 10.50 10.42
N SER A 190 -0.26 9.67 10.04
CA SER A 190 -0.25 8.23 10.28
C SER A 190 -0.32 7.86 11.78
N SER A 191 0.07 8.78 12.64
CA SER A 191 0.06 8.63 14.10
C SER A 191 -1.10 9.39 14.77
N SER A 192 -1.88 10.16 14.00
CA SER A 192 -2.95 10.99 14.54
C SER A 192 -4.24 10.19 14.80
N GLN A 193 -5.05 10.70 15.72
CA GLN A 193 -6.39 10.17 15.97
C GLN A 193 -7.26 10.40 14.72
N GLY A 194 -7.67 9.32 14.09
CA GLY A 194 -8.57 9.35 12.92
C GLY A 194 -7.91 8.97 11.60
N PHE A 195 -6.57 8.93 11.51
CA PHE A 195 -5.82 8.39 10.36
C PHE A 195 -4.88 7.25 10.76
N GLY A 196 -4.59 7.10 12.05
CA GLY A 196 -3.82 5.98 12.58
C GLY A 196 -4.59 4.66 12.55
N MET A 197 -3.85 3.57 12.63
CA MET A 197 -4.42 2.21 12.77
C MET A 197 -5.18 2.08 14.09
N SER A 198 -6.26 1.30 14.10
CA SER A 198 -6.87 0.82 15.33
C SER A 198 -5.87 0.05 16.19
N PRO A 199 -6.07 -0.05 17.51
CA PRO A 199 -5.16 -0.77 18.40
C PRO A 199 -4.91 -2.22 17.96
N ASP A 200 -5.95 -2.94 17.56
CA ASP A 200 -5.85 -4.34 17.12
C ASP A 200 -5.00 -4.48 15.86
N ARG A 201 -5.23 -3.62 14.86
CA ARG A 201 -4.46 -3.65 13.62
C ARG A 201 -3.01 -3.19 13.86
N ARG A 202 -2.77 -2.22 14.75
CA ARG A 202 -1.43 -1.79 15.16
C ARG A 202 -0.67 -2.93 15.84
N ASP A 203 -1.32 -3.69 16.72
CA ASP A 203 -0.70 -4.85 17.33
C ASP A 203 -0.32 -5.92 16.30
N ILE A 204 -1.19 -6.20 15.34
CA ILE A 204 -0.87 -7.11 14.21
C ILE A 204 0.36 -6.61 13.45
N TRP A 205 0.39 -5.32 13.09
CA TRP A 205 1.48 -4.71 12.32
C TRP A 205 2.82 -4.80 13.03
N ASN A 206 2.84 -4.49 14.33
CA ASN A 206 4.04 -4.55 15.17
C ASN A 206 4.56 -5.99 15.36
N ASN A 207 3.68 -6.98 15.24
CA ASN A 207 4.00 -8.41 15.38
C ASN A 207 4.10 -9.15 14.02
N THR A 208 4.20 -8.43 12.90
CA THR A 208 4.32 -9.03 11.56
C THR A 208 5.78 -9.26 11.18
N ASP A 209 6.49 -8.25 10.74
CA ASP A 209 7.91 -8.28 10.36
C ASP A 209 8.53 -6.91 10.63
N PRO A 210 9.25 -6.73 11.73
CA PRO A 210 9.84 -5.45 12.11
C PRO A 210 10.82 -4.88 11.07
N GLY A 211 11.43 -5.74 10.25
CA GLY A 211 12.36 -5.32 9.20
C GLY A 211 11.66 -4.71 7.96
N ARG A 212 10.32 -4.76 7.89
CA ARG A 212 9.57 -4.23 6.74
C ARG A 212 8.27 -3.53 7.08
N CYS A 213 7.76 -3.70 8.30
CA CYS A 213 6.51 -3.11 8.76
C CYS A 213 6.78 -2.03 9.82
N GLY A 214 5.80 -1.12 10.01
CA GLY A 214 5.83 -0.12 11.07
C GLY A 214 6.30 1.26 10.61
N ASN A 215 6.69 2.08 11.59
CA ASN A 215 6.97 3.50 11.38
C ASN A 215 8.45 3.89 11.66
N ALA A 216 9.39 2.97 11.48
CA ALA A 216 10.80 3.17 11.85
C ALA A 216 11.38 4.49 11.30
N VAL A 217 11.18 4.78 10.01
CA VAL A 217 11.68 6.01 9.38
C VAL A 217 10.93 7.26 9.86
N CYS A 218 9.65 7.15 10.19
CA CYS A 218 8.86 8.27 10.73
C CYS A 218 9.30 8.67 12.15
N ARG A 219 9.81 7.75 12.96
CA ARG A 219 10.23 8.03 14.35
C ARG A 219 11.43 8.97 14.41
N ASP A 220 12.35 8.82 13.50
CA ASP A 220 13.60 9.60 13.48
C ASP A 220 13.39 11.02 12.91
N GLY A 221 12.29 11.27 12.26
CA GLY A 221 11.53 12.46 11.87
C GLY A 221 12.23 13.78 11.59
N LYS A 222 13.55 13.82 11.34
CA LYS A 222 14.28 15.03 11.02
C LYS A 222 15.14 14.80 9.79
N PHE A 223 14.66 15.27 8.65
CA PHE A 223 15.42 15.24 7.40
C PHE A 223 15.61 16.68 6.93
N ALA A 224 16.85 17.08 6.72
CA ALA A 224 17.16 18.43 6.26
C ALA A 224 16.87 18.61 4.75
N ASN A 225 16.91 17.53 3.98
CA ASN A 225 16.78 17.55 2.52
C ASN A 225 16.27 16.17 1.98
N PRO A 226 15.85 16.13 0.71
CA PRO A 226 15.40 14.88 0.07
C PRO A 226 16.44 13.77 0.05
N GLU A 227 17.73 14.10 -0.02
CA GLU A 227 18.82 13.13 -0.04
C GLU A 227 18.90 12.37 1.30
N GLU A 228 18.80 13.05 2.43
CA GLU A 228 18.79 12.40 3.75
C GLU A 228 17.57 11.49 3.93
N LEU A 229 16.39 11.97 3.53
CA LEU A 229 15.18 11.16 3.60
C LEU A 229 15.31 9.91 2.73
N THR A 230 15.72 10.06 1.47
CA THR A 230 15.84 8.91 0.56
C THR A 230 16.94 7.93 1.01
N GLN A 231 18.05 8.41 1.58
CA GLN A 231 19.07 7.53 2.17
C GLN A 231 18.52 6.70 3.33
N SER A 232 17.72 7.31 4.21
CA SER A 232 17.08 6.58 5.33
C SER A 232 16.10 5.53 4.84
N LEU A 233 15.26 5.85 3.83
CA LEU A 233 14.31 4.92 3.23
C LEU A 233 15.02 3.76 2.51
N VAL A 234 16.06 4.06 1.73
CA VAL A 234 16.87 3.07 1.02
C VAL A 234 17.60 2.20 2.02
N GLN A 235 18.22 2.78 3.05
CA GLN A 235 18.91 2.03 4.10
C GLN A 235 17.96 1.04 4.77
N PHE A 236 16.79 1.48 5.21
CA PHE A 236 15.77 0.61 5.80
C PHE A 236 15.40 -0.54 4.87
N ALA A 237 15.18 -0.24 3.59
CA ALA A 237 14.81 -1.25 2.61
C ALA A 237 15.92 -2.26 2.31
N VAL A 238 17.18 -1.84 2.15
CA VAL A 238 18.28 -2.78 1.84
C VAL A 238 18.70 -3.62 3.04
N GLU A 239 18.40 -3.18 4.26
CA GLU A 239 18.60 -3.96 5.50
C GLU A 239 17.50 -5.00 5.71
N ALA A 240 16.34 -4.83 5.09
CA ALA A 240 15.27 -5.82 5.13
C ALA A 240 15.63 -7.07 4.34
N ASP A 241 15.24 -8.24 4.87
CA ASP A 241 15.46 -9.52 4.20
C ASP A 241 14.68 -9.60 2.89
N THR A 242 15.23 -10.25 1.88
CA THR A 242 14.47 -10.62 0.69
C THR A 242 13.41 -11.66 1.02
N ILE A 243 12.28 -11.62 0.30
CA ILE A 243 11.18 -12.58 0.53
C ILE A 243 11.49 -14.00 0.01
N LYS A 244 12.57 -14.17 -0.74
CA LYS A 244 12.95 -15.45 -1.35
C LYS A 244 14.09 -16.13 -0.60
N GLU A 245 15.17 -15.39 -0.33
CA GLU A 245 16.37 -15.91 0.30
C GLU A 245 16.34 -15.79 1.84
N ASN A 246 15.50 -14.94 2.40
CA ASN A 246 15.44 -14.59 3.83
C ASN A 246 16.80 -14.09 4.38
N THR A 247 17.52 -13.35 3.56
CA THR A 247 18.76 -12.64 3.89
C THR A 247 18.61 -11.17 3.54
N PRO A 248 19.28 -10.26 4.27
CA PRO A 248 19.25 -8.83 3.97
C PRO A 248 19.55 -8.56 2.49
N PHE A 249 18.79 -7.67 1.87
CA PHE A 249 18.99 -7.34 0.46
C PHE A 249 20.42 -6.87 0.17
N ILE A 250 21.01 -6.13 1.11
CA ILE A 250 22.38 -5.61 1.02
C ILE A 250 23.45 -6.71 0.92
N GLU A 251 23.16 -7.93 1.37
CA GLU A 251 24.09 -9.07 1.34
C GLU A 251 24.10 -9.81 0.00
N LYS A 252 23.20 -9.49 -0.91
CA LYS A 252 23.21 -10.06 -2.26
C LYS A 252 24.49 -9.62 -3.00
N ARG A 253 25.10 -10.55 -3.73
CA ARG A 253 26.38 -10.32 -4.41
C ARG A 253 26.25 -9.41 -5.63
N GLU A 254 25.19 -9.61 -6.39
CA GLU A 254 24.90 -8.85 -7.61
C GLU A 254 23.45 -8.37 -7.52
N VAL A 255 23.25 -7.06 -7.41
CA VAL A 255 21.93 -6.46 -7.30
C VAL A 255 21.80 -5.35 -8.34
N SER A 256 20.69 -5.38 -9.09
CA SER A 256 20.29 -4.29 -9.96
C SER A 256 19.32 -3.36 -9.24
N PHE A 257 19.17 -2.14 -9.76
CA PHE A 257 18.16 -1.22 -9.27
C PHE A 257 16.74 -1.74 -9.50
N ASP A 258 16.50 -2.50 -10.57
CA ASP A 258 15.20 -3.12 -10.83
C ASP A 258 14.84 -4.18 -9.78
N GLU A 259 15.82 -4.98 -9.33
CA GLU A 259 15.62 -5.90 -8.21
C GLU A 259 15.34 -5.16 -6.90
N PHE A 260 16.04 -4.04 -6.66
CA PHE A 260 15.75 -3.18 -5.53
C PHE A 260 14.36 -2.55 -5.63
N PHE A 261 13.98 -2.06 -6.81
CA PHE A 261 12.64 -1.53 -7.06
C PHE A 261 11.55 -2.57 -6.78
N TYR A 262 11.77 -3.82 -7.21
CA TYR A 262 10.88 -4.93 -6.85
C TYR A 262 10.87 -5.19 -5.34
N HIS A 263 12.04 -5.16 -4.68
CA HIS A 263 12.16 -5.36 -3.24
C HIS A 263 11.39 -4.30 -2.44
N LEU A 264 11.42 -3.03 -2.87
CA LEU A 264 10.63 -1.96 -2.26
C LEU A 264 9.13 -2.27 -2.21
N THR A 265 8.60 -3.01 -3.19
CA THR A 265 7.18 -3.42 -3.17
C THR A 265 6.85 -4.42 -2.05
N THR A 266 7.84 -4.93 -1.34
CA THR A 266 7.68 -5.83 -0.18
C THR A 266 7.89 -5.13 1.16
N ILE A 267 8.08 -3.81 1.16
CA ILE A 267 8.24 -2.98 2.34
C ILE A 267 6.88 -2.35 2.67
N PHE A 268 6.38 -2.60 3.87
CA PHE A 268 5.03 -2.26 4.30
C PHE A 268 5.06 -1.26 5.47
N THR A 269 5.84 -0.18 5.35
CA THR A 269 5.89 0.88 6.35
C THR A 269 4.58 1.68 6.38
N ASP A 270 4.30 2.34 7.51
CA ASP A 270 3.12 3.18 7.71
C ASP A 270 3.02 4.28 6.64
N VAL A 271 4.16 4.85 6.29
CA VAL A 271 4.34 5.80 5.19
C VAL A 271 5.47 5.30 4.30
N ARG A 272 5.26 5.35 2.99
CA ARG A 272 6.29 4.96 2.01
C ARG A 272 6.28 5.86 0.78
N LEU A 273 7.36 5.80 0.00
CA LEU A 273 7.38 6.29 -1.37
C LEU A 273 6.86 5.20 -2.30
N ASN A 274 5.86 5.52 -3.09
CA ASN A 274 5.40 4.66 -4.17
C ASN A 274 6.00 5.17 -5.49
N LEU A 275 7.19 4.68 -5.81
CA LEU A 275 7.94 5.14 -7.00
C LEU A 275 7.24 4.79 -8.31
N LYS A 276 6.43 3.74 -8.36
CA LYS A 276 5.67 3.37 -9.56
C LYS A 276 4.60 4.41 -9.91
N ARG A 277 4.07 5.12 -8.90
CA ARG A 277 3.02 6.14 -9.05
C ARG A 277 3.51 7.56 -8.82
N ASN A 278 4.76 7.71 -8.42
CA ASN A 278 5.35 8.97 -7.99
C ASN A 278 4.53 9.67 -6.88
N THR A 279 4.22 8.93 -5.82
CA THR A 279 3.42 9.43 -4.68
C THR A 279 4.08 9.15 -3.34
N VAL A 280 3.75 9.97 -2.34
CA VAL A 280 3.83 9.58 -0.93
C VAL A 280 2.52 8.86 -0.59
N GLU A 281 2.63 7.72 0.07
CA GLU A 281 1.52 6.81 0.39
C GLU A 281 1.46 6.58 1.90
N MET A 282 0.29 6.79 2.51
CA MET A 282 -0.02 6.44 3.90
C MET A 282 -0.92 5.21 3.93
N ARG A 283 -0.58 4.23 4.78
CA ARG A 283 -1.20 2.90 4.82
C ARG A 283 -1.91 2.59 6.15
N THR A 284 -2.01 3.60 7.02
CA THR A 284 -2.47 3.40 8.39
C THR A 284 -3.98 3.50 8.58
N LEU A 285 -4.70 4.17 7.68
CA LEU A 285 -6.14 4.34 7.83
C LEU A 285 -6.84 2.98 7.70
N ASP A 286 -7.58 2.58 8.72
CA ASP A 286 -8.39 1.37 8.69
C ASP A 286 -9.47 1.46 7.62
N SER A 287 -9.76 0.36 6.94
CA SER A 287 -10.94 0.28 6.10
C SER A 287 -12.20 0.55 6.93
N MET A 288 -13.15 1.22 6.33
CA MET A 288 -14.41 1.62 6.97
C MET A 288 -15.58 1.52 5.99
N GLN A 289 -16.79 1.78 6.43
CA GLN A 289 -17.91 1.90 5.52
C GLN A 289 -17.77 3.16 4.65
N PRO A 290 -18.18 3.10 3.37
CA PRO A 290 -17.98 4.19 2.40
C PRO A 290 -18.55 5.55 2.81
N ASP A 291 -19.68 5.57 3.53
CA ASP A 291 -20.32 6.79 4.04
C ASP A 291 -19.47 7.56 5.06
N ARG A 292 -18.58 6.84 5.78
CA ARG A 292 -17.66 7.42 6.76
C ARG A 292 -16.37 7.94 6.13
N PHE A 293 -16.06 7.52 4.92
CA PHE A 293 -14.79 7.86 4.27
C PHE A 293 -14.80 9.25 3.62
N GLU A 294 -15.96 9.79 3.19
CA GLU A 294 -16.05 11.10 2.54
C GLU A 294 -15.46 12.22 3.41
N GLU A 295 -15.81 12.25 4.69
CA GLU A 295 -15.27 13.24 5.63
C GLU A 295 -13.75 13.10 5.81
N LYS A 296 -13.25 11.85 5.94
CA LYS A 296 -11.81 11.56 6.06
C LYS A 296 -11.04 11.98 4.82
N TRP A 297 -11.58 11.70 3.64
CA TRP A 297 -10.99 12.08 2.37
C TRP A 297 -10.90 13.61 2.23
N ARG A 298 -11.96 14.31 2.55
CA ARG A 298 -11.98 15.78 2.54
C ARG A 298 -10.97 16.37 3.53
N GLN A 299 -10.93 15.86 4.76
CA GLN A 299 -9.97 16.27 5.77
C GLN A 299 -8.52 16.02 5.32
N PHE A 300 -8.23 14.88 4.71
CA PHE A 300 -6.92 14.54 4.15
C PHE A 300 -6.46 15.57 3.12
N ILE A 301 -7.31 15.88 2.13
CA ILE A 301 -6.98 16.87 1.08
C ILE A 301 -6.71 18.25 1.70
N LEU A 302 -7.59 18.73 2.58
CA LEU A 302 -7.42 20.04 3.24
C LEU A 302 -6.11 20.11 4.02
N THR A 303 -5.75 19.05 4.73
CA THR A 303 -4.50 18.99 5.53
C THR A 303 -3.24 19.10 4.66
N LEU A 304 -3.30 18.70 3.39
CA LEU A 304 -2.16 18.68 2.47
C LEU A 304 -2.14 19.85 1.47
N GLN A 305 -3.18 20.67 1.43
CA GLN A 305 -3.17 21.89 0.59
C GLN A 305 -2.18 22.94 1.09
N GLU A 306 -1.81 22.89 2.35
CA GLU A 306 -0.88 23.83 2.99
C GLU A 306 0.61 23.41 2.88
N VAL A 307 0.89 22.23 2.32
CA VAL A 307 2.22 21.66 2.09
C VAL A 307 2.57 21.85 0.59
#